data_1c38d6a7fa74d98b22a49a823758e24e
#
_entry.id   1c38d6a7fa74d98b22a49a823758e24e
#
_cell.length_a   1.000
_cell.length_b   1.000
_cell.length_c   1.000
_cell.angle_alpha   90.00
_cell.angle_beta   90.00
_cell.angle_gamma   90.00
#
_symmetry.space_group_name_H-M   'P 1'
#
loop_
_entity.id
_entity.type
_entity.pdbx_description
1 polymer ?
#
loop_
_entity_poly.entity_id
_entity_poly.type
_entity_poly.pdbx_seq_one_letter_code
_entity_poly.pdbx_strand_id
1 'polypeptide(L)'
;ILMKRLKRSAKSGVHSVFCKGNEMNSTNSTMRALVKAKAAVGLSLQNAAVPDIGSDDVLVKIHKTGICGTDMHIWNWDAWAARTVPVPLIVGHEYSGEIIALGSHVRDLEIGQRVTGEGHIVGHRSRAVRAGKYHLDPETKGIGVNIPGAFAEYLSLPAFNVIRLPDDVDDETAAILDPFGNAVHTALSFDLVGEDVLITGAGPLGIMAAMIARHVGARKVVVTDINPERLALAGRCADIVPVNVAEETLADARARLNIGE
;
A
#
# COMPACT_ATOMS: atom_id res chain seq x y z
N ILE A 1 -25.06 -24.06 -9.15
CA ILE A 1 -25.52 -22.89 -9.93
C ILE A 1 -26.92 -22.55 -9.45
N LEU A 2 -27.07 -21.58 -8.56
CA LEU A 2 -28.39 -21.03 -8.23
C LEU A 2 -28.20 -19.53 -7.91
N MET A 3 -28.49 -18.69 -8.92
CA MET A 3 -28.64 -17.25 -8.74
C MET A 3 -29.97 -16.96 -8.06
N LYS A 4 -29.97 -16.45 -6.82
CA LYS A 4 -31.14 -15.80 -6.21
C LYS A 4 -31.11 -14.31 -6.47
N ARG A 5 -32.02 -13.83 -7.31
CA ARG A 5 -32.34 -12.41 -7.48
C ARG A 5 -32.92 -11.85 -6.15
N LEU A 6 -32.30 -10.86 -5.57
CA LEU A 6 -32.90 -10.02 -4.55
C LEU A 6 -33.55 -8.80 -5.21
N LYS A 7 -34.85 -8.67 -5.07
CA LYS A 7 -35.64 -7.50 -5.46
C LYS A 7 -35.36 -6.37 -4.48
N ARG A 8 -34.88 -5.23 -4.98
CA ARG A 8 -34.84 -3.98 -4.23
C ARG A 8 -36.22 -3.31 -4.28
N SER A 9 -36.79 -3.10 -3.12
CA SER A 9 -37.97 -2.24 -2.90
C SER A 9 -37.47 -0.79 -2.78
N ALA A 10 -37.88 0.05 -3.71
CA ALA A 10 -37.68 1.49 -3.62
C ALA A 10 -38.73 2.07 -2.66
N LYS A 11 -38.30 2.77 -1.61
CA LYS A 11 -39.10 3.74 -0.89
C LYS A 11 -38.48 5.11 -1.06
N SER A 12 -39.21 5.94 -1.78
CA SER A 12 -39.01 7.37 -1.94
C SER A 12 -39.22 8.09 -0.61
N GLY A 13 -38.25 8.91 -0.23
CA GLY A 13 -38.36 9.87 0.85
C GLY A 13 -37.33 10.97 0.60
N VAL A 14 -37.75 12.00 -0.19
CA VAL A 14 -36.97 13.20 -0.38
C VAL A 14 -37.03 14.02 0.90
N HIS A 15 -35.94 14.08 1.64
CA HIS A 15 -35.70 15.15 2.61
C HIS A 15 -34.41 15.87 2.20
N SER A 16 -34.59 17.02 1.58
CA SER A 16 -33.52 17.99 1.36
C SER A 16 -33.09 18.57 2.71
N VAL A 17 -31.98 18.09 3.23
CA VAL A 17 -31.25 18.77 4.28
C VAL A 17 -30.10 19.50 3.60
N PHE A 18 -30.25 20.81 3.44
CA PHE A 18 -29.14 21.70 3.14
C PHE A 18 -28.13 21.62 4.29
N CYS A 19 -27.10 20.80 4.16
CA CYS A 19 -25.90 20.93 4.96
C CYS A 19 -25.15 22.16 4.48
N LYS A 20 -25.21 23.23 5.28
CA LYS A 20 -24.27 24.34 5.17
C LYS A 20 -22.87 23.79 5.27
N GLY A 21 -22.10 23.95 4.18
CA GLY A 21 -20.68 23.64 4.18
C GLY A 21 -19.99 24.43 5.30
N ASN A 22 -19.38 23.72 6.22
CA ASN A 22 -18.36 24.30 7.06
C ASN A 22 -17.17 24.56 6.14
N GLU A 23 -17.03 25.79 5.69
CA GLU A 23 -15.76 26.30 5.18
C GLU A 23 -14.75 26.19 6.33
N MET A 24 -13.93 25.16 6.31
CA MET A 24 -12.73 25.15 7.14
C MET A 24 -11.85 26.28 6.59
N ASN A 25 -11.78 27.36 7.34
CA ASN A 25 -10.87 28.48 7.08
C ASN A 25 -9.44 27.91 7.08
N SER A 26 -8.85 27.73 5.91
CA SER A 26 -7.58 27.04 5.65
C SER A 26 -6.33 27.84 6.08
N THR A 27 -6.44 28.89 6.85
CA THR A 27 -5.33 29.83 7.01
C THR A 27 -4.49 29.66 8.28
N ASN A 28 -4.54 28.54 9.03
CA ASN A 28 -3.54 28.29 10.11
C ASN A 28 -3.63 26.91 10.80
N SER A 29 -4.22 25.91 10.20
CA SER A 29 -4.24 24.59 10.85
C SER A 29 -2.92 23.86 10.64
N THR A 30 -2.31 23.42 11.77
CA THR A 30 -1.10 22.60 11.75
C THR A 30 -1.42 21.18 12.19
N MET A 31 -0.64 20.21 11.71
CA MET A 31 -0.69 18.80 12.05
C MET A 31 0.68 18.30 12.52
N ARG A 32 0.70 17.26 13.31
CA ARG A 32 1.95 16.56 13.63
C ARG A 32 2.36 15.67 12.47
N ALA A 33 3.65 15.68 12.13
CA ALA A 33 4.20 14.86 11.07
C ALA A 33 5.62 14.41 11.38
N LEU A 34 6.00 13.22 10.90
CA LEU A 34 7.39 12.76 10.86
C LEU A 34 8.04 13.27 9.57
N VAL A 35 9.04 14.10 9.73
CA VAL A 35 9.66 14.83 8.64
C VAL A 35 11.12 14.43 8.47
N LYS A 36 11.52 14.13 7.24
CA LYS A 36 12.92 14.14 6.82
C LYS A 36 13.37 15.58 6.66
N ALA A 37 13.78 16.20 7.75
CA ALA A 37 14.10 17.61 7.79
C ALA A 37 15.48 17.95 7.24
N LYS A 38 16.40 16.98 7.24
CA LYS A 38 17.81 17.16 6.85
C LYS A 38 18.32 15.95 6.08
N ALA A 39 19.30 16.18 5.21
CA ALA A 39 20.05 15.18 4.48
C ALA A 39 21.03 14.41 5.42
N ALA A 40 20.50 13.71 6.43
CA ALA A 40 21.26 12.99 7.46
C ALA A 40 20.39 11.87 8.06
N VAL A 41 20.98 10.98 8.84
CA VAL A 41 20.26 9.90 9.55
C VAL A 41 19.18 10.48 10.46
N GLY A 42 18.02 9.84 10.48
CA GLY A 42 16.89 10.14 11.36
C GLY A 42 15.75 10.90 10.73
N LEU A 43 14.63 10.94 11.43
CA LEU A 43 13.43 11.75 11.17
C LEU A 43 13.14 12.60 12.41
N SER A 44 12.38 13.66 12.25
CA SER A 44 11.97 14.52 13.35
C SER A 44 10.46 14.71 13.37
N LEU A 45 9.85 14.60 14.56
CA LEU A 45 8.45 14.95 14.76
C LEU A 45 8.33 16.48 14.76
N GLN A 46 7.53 17.02 13.88
CA GLN A 46 7.34 18.45 13.68
C GLN A 46 5.88 18.80 13.49
N ASN A 47 5.53 20.07 13.69
CA ASN A 47 4.30 20.63 13.21
C ASN A 47 4.48 21.04 11.73
N ALA A 48 3.61 20.55 10.87
CA ALA A 48 3.53 20.89 9.46
C ALA A 48 2.17 21.51 9.16
N ALA A 49 2.04 22.24 8.07
CA ALA A 49 0.74 22.71 7.62
C ALA A 49 -0.15 21.52 7.20
N VAL A 50 -1.44 21.56 7.53
CA VAL A 50 -2.42 20.64 6.94
C VAL A 50 -2.44 20.91 5.44
N PRO A 51 -2.36 19.89 4.56
CA PRO A 51 -2.31 20.13 3.13
C PRO A 51 -3.64 20.69 2.60
N ASP A 52 -3.55 21.67 1.72
CA ASP A 52 -4.68 22.06 0.89
C ASP A 52 -4.97 20.98 -0.15
N ILE A 53 -6.24 20.83 -0.53
CA ILE A 53 -6.67 19.89 -1.57
C ILE A 53 -7.03 20.64 -2.86
N GLY A 54 -6.62 20.07 -3.99
CA GLY A 54 -7.06 20.51 -5.31
C GLY A 54 -8.51 20.09 -5.61
N SER A 55 -9.02 20.51 -6.77
CA SER A 55 -10.39 20.17 -7.21
C SER A 55 -10.63 18.67 -7.40
N ASP A 56 -9.59 17.91 -7.70
CA ASP A 56 -9.65 16.47 -7.97
C ASP A 56 -9.08 15.61 -6.83
N ASP A 57 -8.75 16.24 -5.69
CA ASP A 57 -8.12 15.59 -4.55
C ASP A 57 -9.12 15.33 -3.41
N VAL A 58 -8.70 14.50 -2.48
CA VAL A 58 -9.35 14.28 -1.19
C VAL A 58 -8.40 14.60 -0.05
N LEU A 59 -8.92 14.98 1.11
CA LEU A 59 -8.18 15.03 2.37
C LEU A 59 -8.53 13.81 3.20
N VAL A 60 -7.52 13.02 3.51
CA VAL A 60 -7.64 11.81 4.32
C VAL A 60 -7.08 12.08 5.71
N LYS A 61 -7.87 11.81 6.75
CA LYS A 61 -7.40 11.72 8.13
C LYS A 61 -6.81 10.34 8.34
N ILE A 62 -5.52 10.28 8.68
CA ILE A 62 -4.80 9.01 8.84
C ILE A 62 -5.18 8.35 10.16
N HIS A 63 -5.47 7.04 10.11
CA HIS A 63 -5.77 6.20 11.26
C HIS A 63 -4.58 5.33 11.66
N LYS A 64 -4.02 4.59 10.69
CA LYS A 64 -2.90 3.68 10.88
C LYS A 64 -1.89 3.81 9.75
N THR A 65 -0.63 3.50 10.06
CA THR A 65 0.45 3.49 9.05
C THR A 65 1.32 2.25 9.24
N GLY A 66 1.79 1.69 8.12
CA GLY A 66 2.87 0.71 8.06
C GLY A 66 4.23 1.38 7.94
N ILE A 67 5.29 0.64 8.25
CA ILE A 67 6.69 1.06 8.04
C ILE A 67 7.29 0.15 6.97
N CYS A 68 7.66 0.73 5.85
CA CYS A 68 8.30 0.06 4.73
C CYS A 68 9.82 0.01 4.87
N GLY A 69 10.47 -0.91 4.17
CA GLY A 69 11.92 -0.89 3.99
C GLY A 69 12.43 0.41 3.35
N THR A 70 11.63 1.02 2.49
CA THR A 70 11.90 2.34 1.89
C THR A 70 12.05 3.43 2.96
N ASP A 71 11.22 3.42 4.00
CA ASP A 71 11.34 4.38 5.11
C ASP A 71 12.66 4.21 5.87
N MET A 72 13.18 2.96 5.96
CA MET A 72 14.50 2.70 6.55
C MET A 72 15.63 3.22 5.69
N HIS A 73 15.55 3.14 4.36
CA HIS A 73 16.49 3.80 3.44
C HIS A 73 16.49 5.32 3.65
N ILE A 74 15.31 5.93 3.78
CA ILE A 74 15.14 7.36 4.03
C ILE A 74 15.67 7.73 5.42
N TRP A 75 15.36 6.91 6.45
CA TRP A 75 15.90 7.11 7.79
C TRP A 75 17.41 7.13 7.78
N ASN A 76 18.04 6.11 7.19
CA ASN A 76 19.50 5.96 7.16
C ASN A 76 20.22 6.97 6.24
N TRP A 77 19.46 7.63 5.36
CA TRP A 77 19.97 8.56 4.36
C TRP A 77 21.06 7.94 3.48
N ASP A 78 20.79 6.75 2.97
CA ASP A 78 21.72 6.03 2.11
C ASP A 78 21.85 6.68 0.70
N ALA A 79 22.68 6.07 -0.14
CA ALA A 79 22.96 6.61 -1.48
C ALA A 79 21.72 6.69 -2.38
N TRP A 80 20.70 5.82 -2.17
CA TRP A 80 19.44 5.89 -2.91
C TRP A 80 18.60 7.07 -2.40
N ALA A 81 18.41 7.19 -1.09
CA ALA A 81 17.64 8.27 -0.50
C ALA A 81 18.23 9.65 -0.84
N ALA A 82 19.56 9.76 -0.80
CA ALA A 82 20.26 11.00 -1.13
C ALA A 82 20.06 11.48 -2.58
N ARG A 83 19.77 10.56 -3.50
CA ARG A 83 19.50 10.89 -4.92
C ARG A 83 18.02 11.11 -5.23
N THR A 84 17.13 10.54 -4.41
CA THR A 84 15.71 10.38 -4.76
C THR A 84 14.81 11.29 -3.94
N VAL A 85 15.14 11.50 -2.66
CA VAL A 85 14.24 12.10 -1.68
C VAL A 85 14.55 13.60 -1.52
N PRO A 86 13.60 14.49 -1.78
CA PRO A 86 13.75 15.90 -1.49
C PRO A 86 13.72 16.15 0.02
N VAL A 87 14.40 17.20 0.46
CA VAL A 87 14.42 17.61 1.89
C VAL A 87 14.00 19.08 1.96
N PRO A 88 13.02 19.46 2.80
CA PRO A 88 12.28 18.61 3.76
C PRO A 88 11.16 17.80 3.11
N LEU A 89 10.81 16.63 3.72
CA LEU A 89 9.73 15.76 3.25
C LEU A 89 9.02 15.08 4.42
N ILE A 90 7.69 15.06 4.43
CA ILE A 90 6.88 14.16 5.25
C ILE A 90 6.98 12.77 4.61
N VAL A 91 7.41 11.76 5.37
CA VAL A 91 7.61 10.40 4.87
C VAL A 91 6.39 9.50 5.07
N GLY A 92 6.47 8.21 4.67
CA GLY A 92 5.42 7.20 4.84
C GLY A 92 4.47 7.11 3.64
N HIS A 93 4.12 5.86 3.27
CA HIS A 93 3.28 5.59 2.08
C HIS A 93 2.34 4.40 2.27
N GLU A 94 2.41 3.71 3.39
CA GLU A 94 1.53 2.61 3.78
C GLU A 94 0.55 3.14 4.83
N TYR A 95 -0.76 3.16 4.55
CA TYR A 95 -1.73 3.78 5.47
C TYR A 95 -3.16 3.30 5.29
N SER A 96 -3.97 3.53 6.31
CA SER A 96 -5.42 3.57 6.27
C SER A 96 -5.93 4.87 6.89
N GLY A 97 -7.12 5.29 6.50
CA GLY A 97 -7.73 6.51 7.03
C GLY A 97 -9.17 6.70 6.58
N GLU A 98 -9.66 7.90 6.80
CA GLU A 98 -11.03 8.32 6.50
C GLU A 98 -11.02 9.63 5.72
N ILE A 99 -11.85 9.73 4.69
CA ILE A 99 -12.03 10.97 3.92
C ILE A 99 -12.74 12.02 4.78
N ILE A 100 -12.14 13.18 4.95
CA ILE A 100 -12.71 14.29 5.72
C ILE A 100 -13.04 15.53 4.87
N ALA A 101 -12.49 15.61 3.65
CA ALA A 101 -12.85 16.64 2.69
C ALA A 101 -12.69 16.15 1.26
N LEU A 102 -13.46 16.74 0.34
CA LEU A 102 -13.48 16.40 -1.09
C LEU A 102 -13.24 17.64 -1.93
N GLY A 103 -12.43 17.52 -2.95
CA GLY A 103 -12.29 18.53 -4.00
C GLY A 103 -13.58 18.69 -4.81
N SER A 104 -13.74 19.85 -5.40
CA SER A 104 -15.00 20.28 -6.07
C SER A 104 -15.39 19.41 -7.28
N HIS A 105 -14.48 18.64 -7.85
CA HIS A 105 -14.76 17.73 -8.97
C HIS A 105 -14.98 16.27 -8.55
N VAL A 106 -14.69 15.91 -7.30
CA VAL A 106 -14.88 14.53 -6.81
C VAL A 106 -16.38 14.23 -6.68
N ARG A 107 -16.85 13.11 -7.27
CA ARG A 107 -18.29 12.77 -7.32
C ARG A 107 -18.60 11.34 -6.86
N ASP A 108 -17.62 10.49 -6.83
CA ASP A 108 -17.76 9.04 -6.58
C ASP A 108 -17.27 8.62 -5.19
N LEU A 109 -16.80 9.57 -4.38
CA LEU A 109 -16.35 9.39 -3.01
C LEU A 109 -17.20 10.22 -2.04
N GLU A 110 -17.24 9.81 -0.77
CA GLU A 110 -18.03 10.48 0.28
C GLU A 110 -17.18 10.75 1.52
N ILE A 111 -17.49 11.84 2.23
CA ILE A 111 -16.89 12.13 3.55
C ILE A 111 -17.34 11.02 4.53
N GLY A 112 -16.41 10.55 5.36
CA GLY A 112 -16.61 9.45 6.29
C GLY A 112 -16.28 8.07 5.70
N GLN A 113 -15.98 7.96 4.41
CA GLN A 113 -15.53 6.69 3.83
C GLN A 113 -14.14 6.30 4.33
N ARG A 114 -14.00 5.05 4.78
CA ARG A 114 -12.70 4.46 5.11
C ARG A 114 -11.96 4.09 3.83
N VAL A 115 -10.70 4.47 3.78
CA VAL A 115 -9.87 4.35 2.57
C VAL A 115 -8.43 3.98 2.88
N THR A 116 -7.78 3.39 1.89
CA THR A 116 -6.33 3.42 1.66
C THR A 116 -6.09 4.03 0.29
N GLY A 117 -4.90 3.94 -0.26
CA GLY A 117 -4.66 4.46 -1.60
C GLY A 117 -3.42 3.88 -2.26
N GLU A 118 -3.39 4.00 -3.58
CA GLU A 118 -2.21 3.74 -4.38
C GLU A 118 -1.22 4.91 -4.22
N GLY A 119 -0.04 4.59 -3.68
CA GLY A 119 0.99 5.58 -3.36
C GLY A 119 1.74 6.16 -4.55
N HIS A 120 1.54 5.63 -5.76
CA HIS A 120 2.21 6.07 -6.98
C HIS A 120 1.31 6.99 -7.79
N ILE A 121 1.59 8.29 -7.74
CA ILE A 121 0.87 9.29 -8.52
C ILE A 121 1.52 9.39 -9.89
N VAL A 122 0.78 8.98 -10.92
CA VAL A 122 1.26 8.92 -12.30
C VAL A 122 1.01 10.23 -13.05
N GLY A 123 1.81 10.48 -14.07
CA GLY A 123 1.54 11.52 -15.06
C GLY A 123 0.35 11.16 -15.94
N HIS A 124 -0.18 12.14 -16.69
CA HIS A 124 -1.38 11.90 -17.52
C HIS A 124 -1.10 11.66 -19.00
N ARG A 125 0.16 11.75 -19.45
CA ARG A 125 0.48 11.89 -20.88
C ARG A 125 1.41 10.84 -21.46
N SER A 126 2.10 10.06 -20.65
CA SER A 126 3.03 9.05 -21.15
C SER A 126 2.32 7.95 -21.95
N ARG A 127 3.07 7.29 -22.83
CA ARG A 127 2.57 6.12 -23.58
C ARG A 127 2.13 5.00 -22.64
N ALA A 128 2.85 4.82 -21.53
CA ALA A 128 2.54 3.80 -20.52
C ALA A 128 1.16 4.06 -19.89
N VAL A 129 0.91 5.28 -19.42
CA VAL A 129 -0.37 5.69 -18.81
C VAL A 129 -1.53 5.52 -19.81
N ARG A 130 -1.35 5.96 -21.07
CA ARG A 130 -2.38 5.81 -22.11
C ARG A 130 -2.69 4.35 -22.46
N ALA A 131 -1.75 3.44 -22.19
CA ALA A 131 -1.93 1.99 -22.36
C ALA A 131 -2.42 1.28 -21.09
N GLY A 132 -2.78 2.02 -20.02
CA GLY A 132 -3.18 1.46 -18.73
C GLY A 132 -2.04 0.81 -17.93
N LYS A 133 -0.78 1.02 -18.35
CA LYS A 133 0.41 0.48 -17.67
C LYS A 133 1.01 1.54 -16.73
N TYR A 134 0.24 1.93 -15.72
CA TYR A 134 0.58 3.01 -14.79
C TYR A 134 1.91 2.79 -14.08
N HIS A 135 2.23 1.55 -13.69
CA HIS A 135 3.49 1.16 -13.03
C HIS A 135 4.75 1.37 -13.90
N LEU A 136 4.59 1.63 -15.20
CA LEU A 136 5.69 1.92 -16.13
C LEU A 136 5.80 3.42 -16.48
N ASP A 137 5.08 4.28 -15.81
CA ASP A 137 5.13 5.71 -16.09
C ASP A 137 6.44 6.33 -15.57
N PRO A 138 7.24 6.98 -16.46
CA PRO A 138 8.51 7.59 -16.06
C PRO A 138 8.34 8.85 -15.22
N GLU A 139 7.12 9.43 -15.15
CA GLU A 139 6.82 10.65 -14.39
C GLU A 139 6.21 10.34 -13.02
N THR A 140 6.14 9.06 -12.63
CA THR A 140 5.57 8.62 -11.34
C THR A 140 6.26 9.30 -10.16
N LYS A 141 5.45 9.79 -9.23
CA LYS A 141 5.89 10.33 -7.94
C LYS A 141 5.31 9.49 -6.80
N GLY A 142 6.17 8.99 -5.92
CA GLY A 142 5.76 8.27 -4.73
C GLY A 142 5.42 9.23 -3.59
N ILE A 143 4.27 9.05 -2.95
CA ILE A 143 3.96 9.71 -1.67
C ILE A 143 4.96 9.22 -0.62
N GLY A 144 5.39 10.12 0.28
CA GLY A 144 6.42 9.80 1.29
C GLY A 144 7.83 9.60 0.74
N VAL A 145 8.03 9.72 -0.58
CA VAL A 145 9.33 9.53 -1.27
C VAL A 145 9.71 10.76 -2.09
N ASN A 146 8.82 11.25 -2.95
CA ASN A 146 9.05 12.42 -3.81
C ASN A 146 8.13 13.59 -3.44
N ILE A 147 6.99 13.30 -2.83
CA ILE A 147 5.97 14.23 -2.37
C ILE A 147 5.54 13.86 -0.95
N PRO A 148 4.89 14.78 -0.19
CA PRO A 148 4.49 14.52 1.19
C PRO A 148 3.69 13.24 1.36
N GLY A 149 3.98 12.50 2.44
CA GLY A 149 3.45 11.18 2.74
C GLY A 149 2.55 11.11 3.96
N ALA A 150 2.30 9.86 4.40
CA ALA A 150 1.26 9.48 5.35
C ALA A 150 1.72 9.45 6.82
N PHE A 151 3.00 9.66 7.15
CA PHE A 151 3.41 9.78 8.56
C PHE A 151 3.05 11.16 9.11
N ALA A 152 1.77 11.50 8.99
CA ALA A 152 1.15 12.75 9.42
C ALA A 152 -0.30 12.49 9.85
N GLU A 153 -0.96 13.48 10.45
CA GLU A 153 -2.36 13.35 10.83
C GLU A 153 -3.30 13.42 9.62
N TYR A 154 -2.87 14.08 8.53
CA TYR A 154 -3.65 14.24 7.30
C TYR A 154 -2.77 14.07 6.06
N LEU A 155 -3.38 13.53 5.01
CA LEU A 155 -2.78 13.34 3.69
C LEU A 155 -3.72 13.87 2.60
N SER A 156 -3.20 14.68 1.68
CA SER A 156 -3.88 15.00 0.41
C SER A 156 -3.52 13.96 -0.64
N LEU A 157 -4.53 13.41 -1.32
CA LEU A 157 -4.38 12.37 -2.32
C LEU A 157 -5.32 12.64 -3.50
N PRO A 158 -4.88 12.48 -4.77
CA PRO A 158 -5.81 12.50 -5.90
C PRO A 158 -6.91 11.44 -5.74
N ALA A 159 -8.16 11.80 -6.00
CA ALA A 159 -9.30 10.88 -5.90
C ALA A 159 -9.11 9.62 -6.73
N PHE A 160 -8.40 9.72 -7.87
CA PHE A 160 -8.02 8.59 -8.72
C PHE A 160 -7.19 7.52 -7.97
N ASN A 161 -6.39 7.92 -7.01
CA ASN A 161 -5.52 7.03 -6.22
C ASN A 161 -6.21 6.43 -5.00
N VAL A 162 -7.45 6.84 -4.70
CA VAL A 162 -8.18 6.37 -3.51
C VAL A 162 -8.76 4.98 -3.72
N ILE A 163 -8.54 4.11 -2.75
CA ILE A 163 -9.10 2.75 -2.68
C ILE A 163 -10.04 2.67 -1.48
N ARG A 164 -11.33 2.44 -1.73
CA ARG A 164 -12.34 2.26 -0.68
C ARG A 164 -12.13 0.94 0.04
N LEU A 165 -12.19 0.97 1.35
CA LEU A 165 -12.07 -0.22 2.18
C LEU A 165 -13.44 -0.88 2.37
N PRO A 166 -13.56 -2.21 2.26
CA PRO A 166 -14.70 -2.96 2.74
C PRO A 166 -14.88 -2.82 4.25
N ASP A 167 -16.11 -2.93 4.74
CA ASP A 167 -16.42 -2.76 6.16
C ASP A 167 -15.77 -3.83 7.05
N ASP A 168 -15.52 -5.01 6.52
CA ASP A 168 -14.90 -6.16 7.21
C ASP A 168 -13.37 -6.13 7.23
N VAL A 169 -12.72 -5.16 6.57
CA VAL A 169 -11.27 -4.92 6.65
C VAL A 169 -10.99 -3.88 7.72
N ASP A 170 -10.25 -4.25 8.76
CA ASP A 170 -9.83 -3.31 9.80
C ASP A 170 -8.70 -2.38 9.35
N ASP A 171 -8.47 -1.30 10.10
CA ASP A 171 -7.49 -0.28 9.74
C ASP A 171 -6.04 -0.77 9.83
N GLU A 172 -5.74 -1.77 10.67
CA GLU A 172 -4.40 -2.35 10.79
C GLU A 172 -4.07 -3.19 9.56
N THR A 173 -5.00 -4.04 9.13
CA THR A 173 -4.90 -4.80 7.87
C THR A 173 -4.85 -3.86 6.68
N ALA A 174 -5.68 -2.82 6.67
CA ALA A 174 -5.73 -1.85 5.58
C ALA A 174 -4.42 -1.06 5.41
N ALA A 175 -3.71 -0.79 6.52
CA ALA A 175 -2.45 -0.06 6.47
C ALA A 175 -1.32 -0.80 5.74
N ILE A 176 -1.44 -2.13 5.56
CA ILE A 176 -0.43 -2.94 4.83
C ILE A 176 -0.90 -3.39 3.44
N LEU A 177 -1.97 -2.79 2.90
CA LEU A 177 -2.48 -3.16 1.57
C LEU A 177 -1.54 -2.71 0.43
N ASP A 178 -0.70 -1.70 0.62
CA ASP A 178 0.33 -1.33 -0.36
C ASP A 178 1.33 -2.48 -0.59
N PRO A 179 2.06 -2.99 0.41
CA PRO A 179 2.94 -4.14 0.21
C PRO A 179 2.18 -5.40 -0.18
N PHE A 180 0.94 -5.59 0.27
CA PHE A 180 0.10 -6.71 -0.18
C PHE A 180 -0.22 -6.61 -1.68
N GLY A 181 -0.56 -5.43 -2.19
CA GLY A 181 -0.77 -5.16 -3.62
C GLY A 181 0.47 -5.50 -4.45
N ASN A 182 1.66 -5.14 -3.97
CA ASN A 182 2.93 -5.49 -4.61
C ASN A 182 3.15 -7.02 -4.65
N ALA A 183 2.82 -7.72 -3.57
CA ALA A 183 2.91 -9.18 -3.52
C ALA A 183 1.91 -9.85 -4.46
N VAL A 184 0.66 -9.35 -4.54
CA VAL A 184 -0.37 -9.82 -5.50
C VAL A 184 0.09 -9.62 -6.93
N HIS A 185 0.54 -8.40 -7.27
CA HIS A 185 1.00 -8.08 -8.62
C HIS A 185 2.16 -9.00 -9.06
N THR A 186 3.13 -9.19 -8.17
CA THR A 186 4.29 -10.05 -8.45
C THR A 186 3.87 -11.51 -8.61
N ALA A 187 3.13 -12.06 -7.66
CA ALA A 187 2.74 -13.47 -7.68
C ALA A 187 1.87 -13.80 -8.90
N LEU A 188 0.85 -12.97 -9.18
CA LEU A 188 -0.09 -13.22 -10.28
C LEU A 188 0.45 -12.82 -11.67
N SER A 189 1.69 -12.34 -11.75
CA SER A 189 2.38 -12.17 -13.05
C SER A 189 2.87 -13.49 -13.65
N PHE A 190 2.71 -14.61 -12.93
CA PHE A 190 3.11 -15.94 -13.33
C PHE A 190 1.94 -16.92 -13.28
N ASP A 191 1.98 -17.97 -14.10
CA ASP A 191 1.07 -19.09 -14.00
C ASP A 191 1.47 -19.96 -12.78
N LEU A 192 0.65 -19.96 -11.74
CA LEU A 192 0.98 -20.59 -10.47
C LEU A 192 0.19 -21.87 -10.20
N VAL A 193 -0.95 -22.06 -10.87
CA VAL A 193 -1.85 -23.21 -10.59
C VAL A 193 -1.19 -24.52 -10.98
N GLY A 194 -1.01 -25.40 -9.99
CA GLY A 194 -0.35 -26.71 -10.17
C GLY A 194 1.17 -26.65 -10.20
N GLU A 195 1.77 -25.47 -10.18
CA GLU A 195 3.21 -25.28 -10.28
C GLU A 195 3.92 -25.37 -8.92
N ASP A 196 5.22 -25.68 -8.97
CA ASP A 196 6.12 -25.54 -7.84
C ASP A 196 6.75 -24.15 -7.85
N VAL A 197 6.56 -23.41 -6.77
CA VAL A 197 6.94 -22.01 -6.68
C VAL A 197 8.09 -21.83 -5.70
N LEU A 198 9.15 -21.17 -6.13
CA LEU A 198 10.26 -20.73 -5.29
C LEU A 198 10.17 -19.22 -5.08
N ILE A 199 10.15 -18.80 -3.82
CA ILE A 199 10.19 -17.41 -3.42
C ILE A 199 11.46 -17.15 -2.62
N THR A 200 12.26 -16.21 -3.06
CA THR A 200 13.51 -15.84 -2.38
C THR A 200 13.27 -14.67 -1.44
N GLY A 201 13.54 -14.88 -0.15
CA GLY A 201 13.32 -13.91 0.92
C GLY A 201 12.00 -14.14 1.68
N ALA A 202 12.10 -14.45 2.98
CA ALA A 202 10.99 -14.59 3.91
C ALA A 202 10.64 -13.25 4.62
N GLY A 203 10.81 -12.13 3.94
CA GLY A 203 10.30 -10.84 4.38
C GLY A 203 8.77 -10.73 4.19
N PRO A 204 8.14 -9.60 4.61
CA PRO A 204 6.69 -9.42 4.50
C PRO A 204 6.15 -9.71 3.09
N LEU A 205 6.75 -9.12 2.04
CA LEU A 205 6.33 -9.37 0.66
C LEU A 205 6.46 -10.85 0.26
N GLY A 206 7.58 -11.50 0.62
CA GLY A 206 7.80 -12.91 0.29
C GLY A 206 6.78 -13.84 0.95
N ILE A 207 6.44 -13.60 2.22
CA ILE A 207 5.42 -14.36 2.94
C ILE A 207 4.04 -14.12 2.32
N MET A 208 3.68 -12.86 2.03
CA MET A 208 2.42 -12.52 1.38
C MET A 208 2.31 -13.17 -0.01
N ALA A 209 3.36 -13.10 -0.83
CA ALA A 209 3.40 -13.75 -2.14
C ALA A 209 3.27 -15.28 -2.03
N ALA A 210 3.87 -15.90 -1.02
CA ALA A 210 3.74 -17.32 -0.77
C ALA A 210 2.31 -17.72 -0.38
N MET A 211 1.65 -16.92 0.46
CA MET A 211 0.23 -17.14 0.82
C MET A 211 -0.67 -17.01 -0.41
N ILE A 212 -0.41 -16.02 -1.27
CA ILE A 212 -1.15 -15.83 -2.52
C ILE A 212 -0.93 -17.03 -3.45
N ALA A 213 0.32 -17.45 -3.65
CA ALA A 213 0.64 -18.61 -4.49
C ALA A 213 -0.10 -19.87 -4.01
N ARG A 214 -0.14 -20.11 -2.69
CA ARG A 214 -0.93 -21.23 -2.12
C ARG A 214 -2.42 -21.05 -2.36
N HIS A 215 -2.94 -19.85 -2.14
CA HIS A 215 -4.36 -19.56 -2.30
C HIS A 215 -4.86 -19.81 -3.74
N VAL A 216 -4.06 -19.46 -4.74
CA VAL A 216 -4.42 -19.65 -6.15
C VAL A 216 -4.17 -21.06 -6.68
N GLY A 217 -3.58 -21.95 -5.90
CA GLY A 217 -3.45 -23.37 -6.24
C GLY A 217 -2.07 -23.83 -6.68
N ALA A 218 -1.00 -23.16 -6.28
CA ALA A 218 0.36 -23.68 -6.46
C ALA A 218 0.52 -25.06 -5.77
N ARG A 219 1.19 -26.00 -6.40
CA ARG A 219 1.40 -27.38 -5.90
C ARG A 219 2.26 -27.39 -4.65
N LYS A 220 3.41 -26.74 -4.72
CA LYS A 220 4.32 -26.50 -3.58
C LYS A 220 4.78 -25.06 -3.59
N VAL A 221 4.94 -24.48 -2.42
CA VAL A 221 5.54 -23.16 -2.26
C VAL A 221 6.71 -23.25 -1.28
N VAL A 222 7.89 -22.97 -1.78
CA VAL A 222 9.13 -22.92 -1.03
C VAL A 222 9.54 -21.47 -0.85
N VAL A 223 9.83 -21.09 0.40
CA VAL A 223 10.36 -19.76 0.73
C VAL A 223 11.74 -19.90 1.33
N THR A 224 12.70 -19.18 0.80
CA THR A 224 14.09 -19.21 1.28
C THR A 224 14.46 -17.93 2.03
N ASP A 225 15.27 -18.05 3.05
CA ASP A 225 15.92 -16.93 3.75
C ASP A 225 17.15 -17.49 4.51
N ILE A 226 17.93 -16.61 5.09
CA ILE A 226 19.00 -16.92 6.04
C ILE A 226 18.60 -16.58 7.49
N ASN A 227 17.50 -15.84 7.67
CA ASN A 227 17.01 -15.44 8.98
C ASN A 227 16.04 -16.49 9.53
N PRO A 228 16.39 -17.20 10.64
CA PRO A 228 15.57 -18.27 11.18
C PRO A 228 14.21 -17.80 11.71
N GLU A 229 14.11 -16.56 12.24
CA GLU A 229 12.85 -16.01 12.77
C GLU A 229 11.84 -15.75 11.63
N ARG A 230 12.31 -15.22 10.49
CA ARG A 230 11.48 -15.02 9.31
C ARG A 230 11.00 -16.33 8.72
N LEU A 231 11.89 -17.33 8.65
CA LEU A 231 11.55 -18.69 8.21
C LEU A 231 10.55 -19.36 9.14
N ALA A 232 10.71 -19.18 10.46
CA ALA A 232 9.74 -19.68 11.43
C ALA A 232 8.36 -19.01 11.28
N LEU A 233 8.32 -17.73 10.93
CA LEU A 233 7.07 -17.02 10.62
C LEU A 233 6.44 -17.57 9.33
N ALA A 234 7.22 -17.73 8.26
CA ALA A 234 6.73 -18.31 7.01
C ALA A 234 6.17 -19.73 7.21
N GLY A 235 6.85 -20.56 8.01
CA GLY A 235 6.42 -21.92 8.32
C GLY A 235 5.14 -22.03 9.16
N ARG A 236 4.66 -20.93 9.76
CA ARG A 236 3.34 -20.87 10.42
C ARG A 236 2.19 -20.66 9.44
N CYS A 237 2.49 -20.22 8.23
CA CYS A 237 1.50 -20.12 7.17
C CYS A 237 1.27 -21.50 6.56
N ALA A 238 0.01 -21.89 6.36
CA ALA A 238 -0.36 -23.21 5.88
C ALA A 238 0.33 -23.56 4.55
N ASP A 239 0.95 -24.76 4.51
CA ASP A 239 1.55 -25.35 3.32
C ASP A 239 2.67 -24.56 2.64
N ILE A 240 3.37 -23.70 3.38
CA ILE A 240 4.60 -23.05 2.94
C ILE A 240 5.80 -23.80 3.52
N VAL A 241 6.78 -24.14 2.68
CA VAL A 241 7.99 -24.85 3.08
C VAL A 241 9.14 -23.86 3.24
N PRO A 242 9.56 -23.53 4.47
CA PRO A 242 10.73 -22.69 4.69
C PRO A 242 12.03 -23.48 4.46
N VAL A 243 13.02 -22.84 3.83
CA VAL A 243 14.36 -23.39 3.62
C VAL A 243 15.40 -22.36 4.03
N ASN A 244 16.26 -22.73 4.98
CA ASN A 244 17.41 -21.93 5.37
C ASN A 244 18.58 -22.18 4.42
N VAL A 245 18.82 -21.27 3.48
CA VAL A 245 19.89 -21.44 2.48
C VAL A 245 21.30 -21.21 3.03
N ALA A 246 21.45 -20.87 4.31
CA ALA A 246 22.73 -20.91 5.01
C ALA A 246 23.06 -22.32 5.54
N GLU A 247 22.09 -23.21 5.66
CA GLU A 247 22.22 -24.56 6.23
C GLU A 247 22.04 -25.66 5.19
N GLU A 248 21.19 -25.43 4.17
CA GLU A 248 20.87 -26.40 3.12
C GLU A 248 20.96 -25.73 1.73
N THR A 249 21.59 -26.39 0.76
CA THR A 249 21.59 -25.84 -0.61
C THR A 249 20.22 -26.00 -1.27
N LEU A 250 19.93 -25.16 -2.26
CA LEU A 250 18.68 -25.28 -3.04
C LEU A 250 18.59 -26.63 -3.78
N ALA A 251 19.72 -27.20 -4.17
CA ALA A 251 19.76 -28.52 -4.83
C ALA A 251 19.35 -29.65 -3.87
N ASP A 252 19.84 -29.61 -2.63
CA ASP A 252 19.48 -30.58 -1.59
C ASP A 252 18.01 -30.44 -1.19
N ALA A 253 17.55 -29.16 -0.98
CA ALA A 253 16.17 -28.87 -0.68
C ALA A 253 15.22 -29.35 -1.80
N ARG A 254 15.59 -29.15 -3.08
CA ARG A 254 14.82 -29.60 -4.24
C ARG A 254 14.71 -31.14 -4.25
N ALA A 255 15.82 -31.83 -4.04
CA ALA A 255 15.85 -33.33 -3.98
C ALA A 255 14.97 -33.83 -2.82
N ARG A 256 15.16 -33.29 -1.62
CA ARG A 256 14.37 -33.63 -0.41
C ARG A 256 12.87 -33.41 -0.59
N LEU A 257 12.49 -32.35 -1.27
CA LEU A 257 11.11 -31.97 -1.48
C LEU A 257 10.45 -32.57 -2.73
N ASN A 258 11.21 -33.31 -3.53
CA ASN A 258 10.72 -33.93 -4.77
C ASN A 258 10.14 -32.86 -5.73
N ILE A 259 10.94 -31.83 -6.02
CA ILE A 259 10.54 -30.68 -6.85
C ILE A 259 11.19 -30.82 -8.23
N GLY A 260 10.37 -30.74 -9.28
CA GLY A 260 10.83 -30.70 -10.67
C GLY A 260 11.06 -32.06 -11.31
N GLU A 261 10.28 -33.07 -10.92
CA GLU A 261 10.06 -34.32 -11.64
C GLU A 261 8.69 -34.34 -12.31
#